data_afc85e95c6ebb4ce1c686611632b4064
#
_entry.id   afc85e95c6ebb4ce1c686611632b4064
#
_cell.length_a   1.000
_cell.length_b   1.000
_cell.length_c   1.000
_cell.angle_alpha   90.00
_cell.angle_beta   90.00
_cell.angle_gamma   90.00
#
_symmetry.space_group_name_H-M   'P 1'
#
loop_
_entity.id
_entity.type
_entity.pdbx_description
1 polymer ?
#
loop_
_entity_poly.entity_id
_entity_poly.type
_entity_poly.pdbx_seq_one_letter_code
_entity_poly.pdbx_strand_id
1 'polypeptide(L)'
;MKFPKIYYVLLLSFLLGAERGAELRTRERVLYGKFEARFKPTQGEGLVSSFFIYNDDFPNSDWNEIDIEILGRFPQVVDLNAMSPGSHLRTHYVPFNIHLDYYEYGFEWTPDYVAWFI
;
A
#
# COMPACT_ATOMS: atom_id res chain seq x y z
N MET A 1 34.78 -23.84 -19.18
CA MET A 1 34.11 -22.57 -18.94
C MET A 1 33.54 -22.61 -17.52
N LYS A 2 34.11 -21.84 -16.60
CA LYS A 2 33.63 -21.78 -15.22
C LYS A 2 32.51 -20.73 -15.15
N PHE A 3 31.27 -21.14 -14.96
CA PHE A 3 30.16 -20.21 -14.67
C PHE A 3 30.34 -19.64 -13.27
N PRO A 4 30.18 -18.31 -13.08
CA PRO A 4 30.36 -17.72 -11.77
C PRO A 4 29.26 -18.19 -10.80
N LYS A 5 29.66 -18.42 -9.54
CA LYS A 5 28.79 -18.91 -8.45
C LYS A 5 27.56 -18.05 -8.16
N ILE A 6 27.46 -16.86 -8.76
CA ILE A 6 26.34 -15.93 -8.66
C ILE A 6 25.01 -16.53 -9.15
N TYR A 7 25.04 -17.43 -10.15
CA TYR A 7 23.82 -18.04 -10.67
C TYR A 7 23.11 -18.98 -9.66
N TYR A 8 23.86 -19.59 -8.76
CA TYR A 8 23.28 -20.47 -7.74
C TYR A 8 22.61 -19.68 -6.62
N VAL A 9 23.11 -18.49 -6.30
CA VAL A 9 22.50 -17.62 -5.27
C VAL A 9 21.22 -16.99 -5.80
N LEU A 10 21.17 -16.62 -7.08
CA LEU A 10 19.95 -16.11 -7.73
C LEU A 10 18.85 -17.21 -7.84
N LEU A 11 19.24 -18.44 -8.12
CA LEU A 11 18.28 -19.55 -8.18
C LEU A 11 17.73 -19.90 -6.79
N LEU A 12 18.53 -19.76 -5.74
CA LEU A 12 18.13 -20.02 -4.37
C LEU A 12 17.19 -18.93 -3.82
N SER A 13 17.39 -17.66 -4.21
CA SER A 13 16.48 -16.59 -3.84
C SER A 13 15.12 -16.69 -4.53
N PHE A 14 15.06 -17.32 -5.71
CA PHE A 14 13.80 -17.63 -6.39
C PHE A 14 13.00 -18.77 -5.70
N LEU A 15 13.68 -19.63 -4.94
CA LEU A 15 13.06 -20.74 -4.21
C LEU A 15 12.62 -20.35 -2.78
N LEU A 16 13.08 -19.20 -2.25
CA LEU A 16 12.83 -18.77 -0.85
C LEU A 16 11.64 -17.84 -0.68
N GLY A 17 10.69 -17.82 -1.60
CA GLY A 17 9.43 -17.12 -1.47
C GLY A 17 9.34 -15.94 -2.42
N ALA A 18 8.76 -16.16 -3.59
CA ALA A 18 8.26 -15.05 -4.40
C ALA A 18 7.04 -14.48 -3.68
N GLU A 19 7.18 -13.30 -3.10
CA GLU A 19 6.03 -12.48 -2.72
C GLU A 19 5.17 -12.27 -3.97
N ARG A 20 3.89 -12.55 -3.86
CA ARG A 20 2.94 -12.40 -4.96
C ARG A 20 1.96 -11.30 -4.61
N GLY A 21 1.76 -10.39 -5.54
CA GLY A 21 0.82 -9.33 -5.42
C GLY A 21 0.08 -9.07 -6.72
N ALA A 22 -1.00 -8.32 -6.62
CA ALA A 22 -1.72 -7.78 -7.76
C ALA A 22 -1.97 -6.29 -7.51
N GLU A 23 -1.84 -5.48 -8.54
CA GLU A 23 -2.06 -4.06 -8.49
C GLU A 23 -2.93 -3.63 -9.66
N LEU A 24 -3.91 -2.77 -9.38
CA LEU A 24 -4.74 -2.11 -10.38
C LEU A 24 -4.42 -0.61 -10.33
N ARG A 25 -4.02 -0.04 -11.47
CA ARG A 25 -3.71 1.39 -11.61
C ARG A 25 -4.67 2.08 -12.57
N THR A 26 -4.93 3.36 -12.29
CA THR A 26 -5.50 4.26 -13.30
C THR A 26 -4.46 4.58 -14.38
N ARG A 27 -4.91 4.90 -15.59
CA ARG A 27 -4.02 5.34 -16.66
C ARG A 27 -3.73 6.84 -16.60
N GLU A 28 -4.63 7.59 -15.99
CA GLU A 28 -4.54 9.04 -15.87
C GLU A 28 -3.92 9.41 -14.53
N ARG A 29 -3.11 10.46 -14.56
CA ARG A 29 -2.53 11.08 -13.37
C ARG A 29 -3.49 12.15 -12.85
N VAL A 30 -3.55 12.27 -11.54
CA VAL A 30 -4.39 13.26 -10.86
C VAL A 30 -3.55 14.06 -9.88
N LEU A 31 -3.90 15.31 -9.70
CA LEU A 31 -3.30 16.19 -8.73
C LEU A 31 -4.44 16.75 -7.86
N TYR A 32 -4.38 16.41 -6.57
CA TYR A 32 -5.42 16.70 -5.58
C TYR A 32 -6.77 16.04 -5.86
N GLY A 33 -7.57 15.90 -4.85
CA GLY A 33 -8.92 15.39 -4.95
C GLY A 33 -9.31 14.46 -3.80
N LYS A 34 -10.53 13.94 -3.91
CA LYS A 34 -11.06 12.92 -3.01
C LYS A 34 -11.02 11.58 -3.73
N PHE A 35 -10.45 10.59 -3.08
CA PHE A 35 -10.25 9.25 -3.60
C PHE A 35 -10.95 8.26 -2.68
N GLU A 36 -11.79 7.40 -3.24
CA GLU A 36 -12.61 6.46 -2.49
C GLU A 36 -12.61 5.11 -3.18
N ALA A 37 -12.51 4.06 -2.39
CA ALA A 37 -12.65 2.69 -2.85
C ALA A 37 -13.44 1.86 -1.83
N ARG A 38 -14.38 1.04 -2.33
CA ARG A 38 -15.12 0.11 -1.51
C ARG A 38 -14.60 -1.29 -1.72
N PHE A 39 -13.96 -1.84 -0.69
CA PHE A 39 -13.39 -3.18 -0.76
C PHE A 39 -13.45 -3.91 0.58
N LYS A 40 -13.26 -5.23 0.52
CA LYS A 40 -13.11 -6.09 1.69
C LYS A 40 -11.66 -6.53 1.78
N PRO A 41 -10.92 -6.09 2.82
CA PRO A 41 -9.55 -6.50 3.00
C PRO A 41 -9.41 -7.99 3.26
N THR A 42 -8.35 -8.60 2.71
CA THR A 42 -8.08 -10.02 2.89
C THR A 42 -7.53 -10.30 4.28
N GLN A 43 -8.13 -11.27 4.98
CA GLN A 43 -7.62 -11.76 6.27
C GLN A 43 -6.53 -12.81 6.07
N GLY A 44 -5.46 -12.74 6.86
CA GLY A 44 -4.37 -13.72 6.89
C GLY A 44 -3.02 -13.09 7.19
N GLU A 45 -2.13 -13.85 7.82
CA GLU A 45 -0.75 -13.41 8.06
C GLU A 45 0.02 -13.27 6.74
N GLY A 46 0.86 -12.23 6.67
CA GLY A 46 1.65 -11.93 5.48
C GLY A 46 0.85 -11.30 4.33
N LEU A 47 -0.45 -11.02 4.53
CA LEU A 47 -1.29 -10.37 3.52
C LEU A 47 -1.47 -8.89 3.86
N VAL A 48 -1.45 -8.05 2.84
CA VAL A 48 -1.75 -6.62 2.89
C VAL A 48 -2.76 -6.30 1.82
N SER A 49 -3.79 -5.54 2.20
CA SER A 49 -4.71 -4.89 1.27
C SER A 49 -4.49 -3.40 1.35
N SER A 50 -4.21 -2.74 0.24
CA SER A 50 -3.90 -1.31 0.22
C SER A 50 -4.70 -0.54 -0.82
N PHE A 51 -4.92 0.73 -0.50
CA PHE A 51 -5.47 1.73 -1.41
C PHE A 51 -4.58 2.98 -1.35
N PHE A 52 -3.99 3.37 -2.49
CA PHE A 52 -2.92 4.36 -2.49
C PHE A 52 -2.87 5.16 -3.79
N ILE A 53 -2.22 6.31 -3.70
CA ILE A 53 -1.70 7.08 -4.82
C ILE A 53 -0.22 7.35 -4.59
N TYR A 54 0.58 7.36 -5.65
CA TYR A 54 1.99 7.69 -5.55
C TYR A 54 2.52 8.34 -6.81
N ASN A 55 3.65 9.02 -6.65
CA ASN A 55 4.41 9.57 -7.77
C ASN A 55 5.35 8.49 -8.33
N ASP A 56 5.11 8.08 -9.57
CA ASP A 56 5.90 7.05 -10.27
C ASP A 56 7.12 7.61 -11.04
N ASP A 57 7.46 8.88 -10.83
CA ASP A 57 8.62 9.53 -11.47
C ASP A 57 9.93 9.36 -10.68
N PHE A 58 9.92 8.55 -9.64
CA PHE A 58 11.13 8.18 -8.89
C PHE A 58 12.12 7.40 -9.80
N PRO A 59 13.45 7.68 -9.79
CA PRO A 59 14.15 8.60 -8.89
C PRO A 59 14.33 10.03 -9.42
N ASN A 60 13.63 10.45 -10.49
CA ASN A 60 13.79 11.79 -11.06
C ASN A 60 13.18 12.88 -10.17
N SER A 61 12.24 12.50 -9.33
CA SER A 61 11.64 13.34 -8.28
C SER A 61 11.59 12.59 -6.96
N ASP A 62 11.31 13.31 -5.86
CA ASP A 62 11.12 12.70 -4.56
C ASP A 62 9.93 11.73 -4.58
N TRP A 63 10.05 10.64 -3.81
CA TRP A 63 8.93 9.73 -3.60
C TRP A 63 7.83 10.41 -2.78
N ASN A 64 6.65 10.45 -3.33
CA ASN A 64 5.45 10.95 -2.67
C ASN A 64 4.36 9.89 -2.77
N GLU A 65 3.74 9.58 -1.65
CA GLU A 65 2.68 8.57 -1.56
C GLU A 65 1.68 8.95 -0.48
N ILE A 66 0.43 8.63 -0.73
CA ILE A 66 -0.64 8.65 0.27
C ILE A 66 -1.29 7.28 0.20
N ASP A 67 -1.36 6.60 1.34
CA ASP A 67 -1.85 5.23 1.39
C ASP A 67 -2.77 4.95 2.58
N ILE A 68 -3.53 3.88 2.43
CA ILE A 68 -4.25 3.15 3.46
C ILE A 68 -3.77 1.71 3.34
N GLU A 69 -3.18 1.17 4.39
CA GLU A 69 -2.71 -0.21 4.45
C GLU A 69 -3.45 -0.99 5.53
N ILE A 70 -3.93 -2.17 5.17
CA ILE A 70 -4.65 -3.06 6.06
C ILE A 70 -3.94 -4.41 6.09
N LEU A 71 -3.21 -4.66 7.18
CA LEU A 71 -2.51 -5.92 7.38
C LEU A 71 -3.52 -7.00 7.78
N GLY A 72 -3.54 -8.10 7.04
CA GLY A 72 -4.53 -9.17 7.20
C GLY A 72 -4.53 -9.88 8.56
N ARG A 73 -3.47 -9.72 9.35
CA ARG A 73 -3.36 -10.27 10.71
C ARG A 73 -4.09 -9.44 11.78
N PHE A 74 -4.41 -8.18 11.50
CA PHE A 74 -5.01 -7.28 12.49
C PHE A 74 -6.45 -6.92 12.13
N PRO A 75 -7.44 -7.39 12.90
CA PRO A 75 -8.84 -7.22 12.51
C PRO A 75 -9.41 -5.81 12.73
N GLN A 76 -8.73 -4.96 13.47
CA GLN A 76 -9.24 -3.64 13.88
C GLN A 76 -8.21 -2.51 13.67
N VAL A 77 -7.23 -2.74 12.82
CA VAL A 77 -6.13 -1.80 12.60
C VAL A 77 -6.05 -1.41 11.15
N VAL A 78 -5.92 -0.11 10.91
CA VAL A 78 -5.67 0.48 9.60
C VAL A 78 -4.46 1.41 9.74
N ASP A 79 -3.47 1.21 8.92
CA ASP A 79 -2.32 2.11 8.84
C ASP A 79 -2.56 3.14 7.74
N LEU A 80 -2.34 4.40 8.07
CA LEU A 80 -2.54 5.57 7.23
C LEU A 80 -1.21 6.29 7.10
N ASN A 81 -0.76 6.55 5.90
CA ASN A 81 0.55 7.15 5.68
C ASN A 81 0.52 8.23 4.61
N ALA A 82 1.34 9.24 4.79
CA ALA A 82 1.67 10.24 3.78
C ALA A 82 3.18 10.45 3.76
N MET A 83 3.79 10.24 2.61
CA MET A 83 5.21 10.41 2.37
C MET A 83 5.43 11.61 1.46
N SER A 84 6.04 12.69 2.03
CA SER A 84 6.42 13.87 1.23
C SER A 84 7.13 14.93 2.10
N PRO A 85 8.42 15.12 2.00
CA PRO A 85 9.45 14.12 2.17
C PRO A 85 9.39 13.51 3.58
N GLY A 86 9.65 12.23 3.69
CA GLY A 86 9.53 11.48 4.92
C GLY A 86 8.20 10.76 5.04
N SER A 87 8.01 10.03 6.14
CA SER A 87 6.81 9.26 6.41
C SER A 87 6.05 9.84 7.59
N HIS A 88 4.74 9.96 7.45
CA HIS A 88 3.81 10.41 8.50
C HIS A 88 2.79 9.30 8.79
N LEU A 89 3.30 8.14 9.19
CA LEU A 89 2.49 6.97 9.52
C LEU A 89 1.61 7.24 10.75
N ARG A 90 0.35 6.85 10.65
CA ARG A 90 -0.64 6.84 11.73
C ARG A 90 -1.35 5.51 11.76
N THR A 91 -1.36 4.84 12.90
CA THR A 91 -2.18 3.66 13.14
C THR A 91 -3.54 4.08 13.69
N HIS A 92 -4.60 3.68 13.01
CA HIS A 92 -5.98 3.97 13.40
C HIS A 92 -6.69 2.68 13.82
N TYR A 93 -7.46 2.75 14.92
CA TYR A 93 -8.22 1.63 15.45
C TYR A 93 -9.71 1.83 15.14
N VAL A 94 -10.31 0.81 14.55
CA VAL A 94 -11.75 0.79 14.27
C VAL A 94 -12.48 -0.16 15.25
N PRO A 95 -13.75 0.12 15.61
CA PRO A 95 -14.49 -0.69 16.60
C PRO A 95 -15.13 -1.95 16.01
N PHE A 96 -14.70 -2.40 14.82
CA PHE A 96 -15.26 -3.56 14.13
C PHE A 96 -14.15 -4.36 13.44
N ASN A 97 -14.44 -5.60 13.02
CA ASN A 97 -13.51 -6.40 12.24
C ASN A 97 -13.63 -6.04 10.76
N ILE A 98 -12.58 -5.39 10.23
CA ILE A 98 -12.51 -4.88 8.85
C ILE A 98 -12.48 -5.98 7.79
N HIS A 99 -12.18 -7.22 8.15
CA HIS A 99 -12.09 -8.35 7.22
C HIS A 99 -13.43 -9.04 6.98
N LEU A 100 -14.49 -8.67 7.72
CA LEU A 100 -15.78 -9.36 7.63
C LEU A 100 -16.69 -8.85 6.52
N ASP A 101 -16.55 -7.59 6.13
CA ASP A 101 -17.44 -6.96 5.16
C ASP A 101 -16.69 -5.97 4.24
N TYR A 102 -17.43 -5.39 3.31
CA TYR A 102 -16.98 -4.31 2.45
C TYR A 102 -17.22 -2.97 3.13
N TYR A 103 -16.15 -2.22 3.32
CA TYR A 103 -16.20 -0.86 3.83
C TYR A 103 -15.67 0.12 2.78
N GLU A 104 -16.04 1.37 2.93
CA GLU A 104 -15.55 2.45 2.10
C GLU A 104 -14.29 3.05 2.76
N TYR A 105 -13.20 3.10 2.00
CA TYR A 105 -11.93 3.66 2.43
C TYR A 105 -11.57 4.80 1.52
N GLY A 106 -11.03 5.87 2.08
CA GLY A 106 -10.64 6.97 1.25
C GLY A 106 -9.77 8.00 1.94
N PHE A 107 -9.30 8.92 1.12
CA PHE A 107 -8.60 10.11 1.57
C PHE A 107 -8.91 11.30 0.67
N GLU A 108 -8.89 12.48 1.27
CA GLU A 108 -8.94 13.75 0.56
C GLU A 108 -7.57 14.39 0.64
N TRP A 109 -7.04 14.74 -0.52
CA TRP A 109 -5.75 15.39 -0.67
C TRP A 109 -5.94 16.78 -1.29
N THR A 110 -5.43 17.77 -0.58
CA THR A 110 -5.43 19.19 -0.98
C THR A 110 -4.02 19.75 -0.86
N PRO A 111 -3.75 20.99 -1.32
CA PRO A 111 -2.47 21.64 -1.06
C PRO A 111 -2.13 21.82 0.42
N ASP A 112 -3.15 21.85 1.29
CA ASP A 112 -3.00 22.21 2.70
C ASP A 112 -3.05 21.01 3.65
N TYR A 113 -3.71 19.90 3.25
CA TYR A 113 -3.88 18.74 4.12
C TYR A 113 -4.14 17.44 3.36
N VAL A 114 -3.94 16.34 4.07
CA VAL A 114 -4.48 15.01 3.75
C VAL A 114 -5.40 14.58 4.89
N ALA A 115 -6.62 14.16 4.56
CA ALA A 115 -7.59 13.62 5.51
C ALA A 115 -8.03 12.23 5.06
N TRP A 116 -7.98 11.25 5.96
CA TRP A 116 -8.45 9.88 5.70
C TRP A 116 -9.82 9.66 6.34
N PHE A 117 -10.58 8.75 5.75
CA PHE A 117 -11.88 8.33 6.26
C PHE A 117 -12.16 6.85 5.96
N ILE A 118 -12.92 6.24 6.85
CA ILE A 118 -13.37 4.84 6.80
C ILE A 118 -14.84 4.80 7.15
#